data_d686bb8243a14ad3f7ba8172ea09c24c
#
_entry.id   d686bb8243a14ad3f7ba8172ea09c24c
#
_cell.length_a   1.000
_cell.length_b   1.000
_cell.length_c   1.000
_cell.angle_alpha   90.00
_cell.angle_beta   90.00
_cell.angle_gamma   90.00
#
_symmetry.space_group_name_H-M   'P 1'
#
loop_
_entity.id
_entity.type
_entity.pdbx_description
1 polymer ?
#
loop_
_entity_poly.entity_id
_entity_poly.type
_entity_poly.pdbx_seq_one_letter_code
_entity_poly.pdbx_strand_id
1 'polypeptide(L)'
;MNINIRNMKIEDKTEVLNMMQTFYSSDAVFTNGSKEIFEADIENCLNNYPFLEGFVFTSEKQILGYAMLAKSFSTEFGKPCIWFEDLYLKPEFRG
;
A
#
# COMPACT_ATOMS: atom_id res chain seq x y z
N MET A 1 -15.36 -14.86 4.51
CA MET A 1 -15.18 -13.39 4.55
C MET A 1 -15.02 -12.87 3.12
N ASN A 2 -15.83 -11.90 2.75
CA ASN A 2 -15.72 -11.29 1.43
C ASN A 2 -14.76 -10.11 1.52
N ILE A 3 -13.70 -10.14 0.74
CA ILE A 3 -12.71 -9.08 0.71
C ILE A 3 -12.93 -8.26 -0.56
N ASN A 4 -13.05 -6.95 -0.39
CA ASN A 4 -13.11 -6.00 -1.49
C ASN A 4 -11.79 -5.26 -1.59
N ILE A 5 -11.41 -4.94 -2.81
CA ILE A 5 -10.21 -4.15 -3.09
C ILE A 5 -10.68 -2.87 -3.75
N ARG A 6 -10.28 -1.73 -3.19
CA ARG A 6 -10.63 -0.44 -3.77
C ARG A 6 -9.45 0.52 -3.67
N ASN A 7 -9.50 1.56 -4.47
CA ASN A 7 -8.48 2.61 -4.39
C ASN A 7 -8.50 3.28 -3.02
N MET A 8 -7.34 3.71 -2.59
CA MET A 8 -7.15 4.45 -1.35
C MET A 8 -7.85 5.80 -1.43
N LYS A 9 -8.49 6.21 -0.33
CA LYS A 9 -9.19 7.48 -0.20
C LYS A 9 -8.58 8.27 0.93
N ILE A 10 -8.86 9.58 0.95
CA ILE A 10 -8.32 10.44 1.99
C ILE A 10 -8.74 10.00 3.39
N GLU A 11 -9.93 9.44 3.54
CA GLU A 11 -10.41 8.91 4.82
C GLU A 11 -9.58 7.75 5.34
N ASP A 12 -8.84 7.08 4.47
CA ASP A 12 -8.02 5.92 4.82
C ASP A 12 -6.65 6.32 5.37
N LYS A 13 -6.26 7.58 5.25
CA LYS A 13 -4.89 8.03 5.50
C LYS A 13 -4.37 7.61 6.87
N THR A 14 -5.13 7.86 7.93
CA THR A 14 -4.70 7.55 9.30
C THR A 14 -4.48 6.05 9.48
N GLU A 15 -5.43 5.24 8.99
CA GLU A 15 -5.34 3.78 9.12
C GLU A 15 -4.18 3.22 8.31
N VAL A 16 -4.00 3.70 7.08
CA VAL A 16 -2.88 3.25 6.23
C VAL A 16 -1.56 3.65 6.86
N LEU A 17 -1.45 4.87 7.39
CA LEU A 17 -0.23 5.31 8.07
C LEU A 17 0.12 4.38 9.24
N ASN A 18 -0.87 4.02 10.05
CA ASN A 18 -0.68 3.09 11.17
C ASN A 18 -0.20 1.73 10.69
N MET A 19 -0.80 1.21 9.61
CA MET A 19 -0.38 -0.06 9.03
C MET A 19 1.05 -0.01 8.50
N MET A 20 1.42 1.09 7.84
CA MET A 20 2.79 1.27 7.33
C MET A 20 3.81 1.31 8.47
N GLN A 21 3.50 2.01 9.55
CA GLN A 21 4.38 2.06 10.71
C GLN A 21 4.60 0.67 11.31
N THR A 22 3.56 -0.15 11.37
CA THR A 22 3.67 -1.53 11.85
C THR A 22 4.48 -2.39 10.87
N PHE A 23 4.19 -2.29 9.58
CA PHE A 23 4.85 -3.08 8.55
C PHE A 23 6.35 -2.79 8.50
N TYR A 24 6.73 -1.52 8.48
CA TYR A 24 8.13 -1.11 8.35
C TYR A 24 8.91 -1.25 9.67
N SER A 25 8.24 -1.58 10.76
CA SER A 25 8.90 -1.95 12.03
C SER A 25 9.10 -3.45 12.14
N SER A 26 8.59 -4.24 11.19
CA SER A 26 8.64 -5.70 11.28
C SER A 26 9.89 -6.26 10.61
N ASP A 27 10.12 -7.57 10.84
CA ASP A 27 11.24 -8.27 10.22
C ASP A 27 11.07 -8.49 8.71
N ALA A 28 9.90 -8.20 8.17
CA ALA A 28 9.62 -8.35 6.75
C ALA A 28 10.29 -7.28 5.89
N VAL A 29 10.80 -6.20 6.51
CA VAL A 29 11.38 -5.07 5.81
C VAL A 29 12.81 -4.84 6.27
N PHE A 30 13.72 -4.63 5.32
CA PHE A 30 15.14 -4.45 5.62
C PHE A 30 15.52 -3.01 5.98
N THR A 31 14.69 -2.03 5.63
CA THR A 31 14.98 -0.63 5.89
C THR A 31 13.95 -0.04 6.82
N ASN A 32 14.42 0.87 7.66
CA ASN A 32 13.51 1.63 8.51
C ASN A 32 12.88 2.73 7.67
N GLY A 33 11.56 2.86 7.77
CA GLY A 33 10.86 3.97 7.19
C GLY A 33 10.74 5.11 8.18
N SER A 34 10.23 6.24 7.71
CA SER A 34 9.92 7.37 8.56
C SER A 34 8.49 7.83 8.27
N LYS A 35 7.90 8.50 9.25
CA LYS A 35 6.55 9.03 9.10
C LYS A 35 6.45 9.95 7.88
N GLU A 36 7.47 10.77 7.64
CA GLU A 36 7.50 11.69 6.51
C GLU A 36 7.49 10.94 5.18
N ILE A 37 8.24 9.84 5.09
CA ILE A 37 8.24 9.00 3.88
C ILE A 37 6.87 8.36 3.68
N PHE A 38 6.29 7.80 4.73
CA PHE A 38 4.97 7.16 4.65
C PHE A 38 3.89 8.15 4.24
N GLU A 39 3.92 9.35 4.78
CA GLU A 39 2.96 10.40 4.41
C GLU A 39 3.12 10.81 2.96
N ALA A 40 4.34 10.91 2.46
CA ALA A 40 4.59 11.21 1.05
C ALA A 40 4.07 10.11 0.14
N ASP A 41 4.26 8.85 0.51
CA ASP A 41 3.75 7.71 -0.24
C ASP A 41 2.23 7.76 -0.34
N ILE A 42 1.55 7.99 0.79
CA ILE A 42 0.09 8.07 0.84
C ILE A 42 -0.41 9.25 0.00
N GLU A 43 0.22 10.42 0.14
CA GLU A 43 -0.17 11.60 -0.62
C GLU A 43 -0.08 11.36 -2.12
N ASN A 44 0.98 10.68 -2.57
CA ASN A 44 1.13 10.37 -3.98
C ASN A 44 0.05 9.39 -4.46
N CYS A 45 -0.33 8.42 -3.64
CA CYS A 45 -1.44 7.53 -3.96
C CYS A 45 -2.76 8.29 -4.09
N LEU A 46 -2.97 9.30 -3.22
CA LEU A 46 -4.22 10.06 -3.20
C LEU A 46 -4.31 11.09 -4.34
N ASN A 47 -3.18 11.58 -4.84
CA ASN A 47 -3.13 12.66 -5.80
C ASN A 47 -2.84 12.19 -7.24
N ASN A 48 -3.13 10.93 -7.54
CA ASN A 48 -2.99 10.37 -8.89
C ASN A 48 -1.57 10.50 -9.45
N TYR A 49 -0.56 10.31 -8.60
CA TYR A 49 0.82 10.29 -9.05
C TYR A 49 0.98 9.17 -10.09
N PRO A 50 1.55 9.46 -11.28
CA PRO A 50 1.49 8.50 -12.39
C PRO A 50 2.24 7.19 -12.17
N PHE A 51 3.18 7.15 -11.22
CA PHE A 51 4.02 5.97 -11.02
C PHE A 51 3.67 5.17 -9.78
N LEU A 52 2.63 5.57 -9.04
CA LEU A 52 2.25 4.88 -7.81
C LEU A 52 0.74 4.80 -7.68
N GLU A 53 0.23 3.63 -7.30
CA GLU A 53 -1.18 3.43 -7.00
C GLU A 53 -1.34 2.77 -5.65
N GLY A 54 -2.31 3.24 -4.88
CA GLY A 54 -2.59 2.71 -3.56
C GLY A 54 -3.98 2.08 -3.47
N PHE A 55 -4.05 0.95 -2.79
CA PHE A 55 -5.29 0.20 -2.59
C PHE A 55 -5.44 -0.18 -1.13
N VAL A 56 -6.69 -0.33 -0.69
CA VAL A 56 -6.99 -0.92 0.60
C VAL A 56 -7.85 -2.16 0.40
N PHE A 57 -7.66 -3.12 1.29
CA PHE A 57 -8.48 -4.33 1.35
C PHE A 57 -9.48 -4.13 2.47
N THR A 58 -10.76 -4.32 2.16
CA THR A 58 -11.84 -4.06 3.12
C THR A 58 -12.80 -5.23 3.21
N SER A 59 -13.45 -5.36 4.35
CA SER A 59 -14.57 -6.27 4.56
C SER A 59 -15.49 -5.63 5.58
N GLU A 60 -16.77 -5.51 5.26
CA GLU A 60 -17.79 -4.97 6.16
C GLU A 60 -17.38 -3.62 6.77
N LYS A 61 -16.90 -2.72 5.92
CA LYS A 61 -16.44 -1.37 6.30
C LYS A 61 -15.17 -1.34 7.15
N GLN A 62 -14.53 -2.49 7.32
CA GLN A 62 -13.28 -2.59 8.07
C GLN A 62 -12.12 -2.68 7.09
N ILE A 63 -11.04 -1.96 7.35
CA ILE A 63 -9.81 -2.06 6.57
C ILE A 63 -8.98 -3.21 7.11
N LEU A 64 -8.65 -4.15 6.25
CA LEU A 64 -7.87 -5.35 6.60
C LEU A 64 -6.40 -5.22 6.25
N GLY A 65 -6.07 -4.38 5.27
CA GLY A 65 -4.71 -4.24 4.80
C GLY A 65 -4.62 -3.21 3.68
N TYR A 66 -3.44 -3.09 3.10
CA TYR A 66 -3.22 -2.16 2.00
C TYR A 66 -2.16 -2.69 1.05
N ALA A 67 -2.12 -2.11 -0.14
CA ALA A 67 -1.05 -2.38 -1.10
C ALA A 67 -0.67 -1.07 -1.80
N MET A 68 0.60 -0.96 -2.16
CA MET A 68 1.09 0.11 -3.02
C MET A 68 1.83 -0.52 -4.18
N LEU A 69 1.46 -0.14 -5.39
CA LEU A 69 2.02 -0.68 -6.62
C LEU A 69 2.76 0.41 -7.37
N ALA A 70 4.01 0.15 -7.71
CA ALA A 70 4.80 1.05 -8.56
C ALA A 70 4.64 0.65 -10.02
N LYS A 71 4.41 1.63 -10.89
CA LYS A 71 4.26 1.41 -12.33
C LYS A 71 5.57 1.76 -13.01
N SER A 72 6.03 0.88 -13.88
CA SER A 72 7.31 1.01 -14.54
C SER A 72 7.21 0.48 -15.97
N PHE A 73 8.28 0.56 -16.72
CA PHE A 73 8.35 0.01 -18.08
C PHE A 73 9.57 -0.89 -18.16
N SER A 74 9.36 -2.11 -18.63
CA SER A 74 10.45 -3.08 -18.80
C SER A 74 11.06 -2.94 -20.19
N THR A 75 12.32 -2.53 -20.26
CA THR A 75 13.03 -2.47 -21.54
C THR A 75 13.41 -3.86 -22.04
N GLU A 76 13.49 -4.83 -21.13
CA GLU A 76 13.76 -6.22 -21.50
C GLU A 76 12.62 -6.81 -22.33
N PHE A 77 11.38 -6.52 -21.94
CA PHE A 77 10.21 -7.07 -22.60
C PHE A 77 9.46 -6.06 -23.46
N GLY A 78 9.84 -4.77 -23.40
CA GLY A 78 9.16 -3.72 -24.16
C GLY A 78 7.72 -3.50 -23.72
N LYS A 79 7.44 -3.65 -22.43
CA LYS A 79 6.07 -3.59 -21.89
C LYS A 79 6.02 -2.89 -20.55
N PRO A 80 4.87 -2.31 -20.20
CA PRO A 80 4.66 -1.83 -18.84
C PRO A 80 4.79 -2.97 -17.82
N CYS A 81 5.25 -2.66 -16.63
CA CYS A 81 5.31 -3.62 -15.54
C CYS A 81 4.88 -2.97 -14.24
N ILE A 82 4.49 -3.80 -13.29
CA ILE A 82 4.01 -3.37 -11.99
C ILE A 82 4.85 -4.09 -10.92
N TRP A 83 5.30 -3.31 -9.94
CA TRP A 83 6.01 -3.83 -8.78
C TRP A 83 5.17 -3.65 -7.54
N PHE A 84 5.11 -4.69 -6.71
CA PHE A 84 4.53 -4.56 -5.37
C PHE A 84 5.57 -3.89 -4.47
N GLU A 85 5.36 -2.60 -4.19
CA GLU A 85 6.23 -1.89 -3.25
C GLU A 85 5.87 -2.26 -1.82
N ASP A 86 4.56 -2.25 -1.51
CA ASP A 86 4.05 -2.64 -0.21
C ASP A 86 2.89 -3.60 -0.40
N LEU A 87 2.83 -4.64 0.43
CA LEU A 87 1.68 -5.53 0.51
C LEU A 87 1.57 -5.97 1.97
N TYR A 88 0.54 -5.51 2.63
CA TYR A 88 0.36 -5.74 4.06
C TYR A 88 -1.07 -6.15 4.38
N LEU A 89 -1.20 -7.19 5.18
CA LEU A 89 -2.47 -7.62 5.74
C LEU A 89 -2.31 -7.67 7.26
N LYS A 90 -3.26 -7.11 7.99
CA LYS A 90 -3.20 -7.13 9.45
C LYS A 90 -3.11 -8.58 9.94
N PRO A 91 -2.32 -8.85 11.00
CA PRO A 91 -2.07 -10.22 11.43
C PRO A 91 -3.32 -11.05 11.69
N GLU A 92 -4.37 -10.44 12.24
CA GLU A 92 -5.61 -11.15 12.56
C GLU A 92 -6.38 -11.63 11.33
N PHE A 93 -6.03 -11.15 10.14
CA PHE A 93 -6.68 -11.53 8.88
C PHE A 93 -5.80 -12.38 7.99
N ARG A 94 -4.63 -12.76 8.46
CA ARG A 94 -3.74 -13.63 7.70
C ARG A 94 -4.17 -15.07 7.92
N GLY A 95 -4.22 -15.82 6.83
CA GLY A 95 -4.67 -17.20 6.84
C GLY A 95 -3.75 -18.21 7.59
#